data_aba942198814ffb89cf08d673defb31d
#
_entry.id   aba942198814ffb89cf08d673defb31d
#
_cell.length_a   1.000
_cell.length_b   1.000
_cell.length_c   1.000
_cell.angle_alpha   90.00
_cell.angle_beta   90.00
_cell.angle_gamma   90.00
#
_symmetry.space_group_name_H-M   'P 1'
#
loop_
_entity.id
_entity.type
_entity.pdbx_description
1 polymer ?
#
loop_
_entity_poly.entity_id
_entity_poly.type
_entity_poly.pdbx_seq_one_letter_code
_entity_poly.pdbx_strand_id
1 'polypeptide(L)'
;MSELITVNDNQVAVQGNEASMAMQIMTMASNPDFDVEKLEKLMDLQEREMARLALVAFNQAFAEMQSQIPTVAKSKKGGDSNYATLEDVVEITRPILNRYGFSTYFDTKTDISNNREVKDKYGNVNVIYDGNVIVEAILLHKMGHQIKTSLIVPFDFSGSKKMNTAQAMGSAVSYGKRYSLCALLNIATRDDNDAQTSNVYAHKTITGAQARRLQSKYDQLNDENKLSFDNWLTTDFGIDSIQDVKLVTHNNIDSGLARLIGNQKEAEPA
;
A
#
# COMPACT_ATOMS: atom_id res chain seq x y z
N MET A 1 -36.03 -31.26 8.38
CA MET A 1 -36.71 -29.96 8.55
C MET A 1 -35.91 -28.94 7.73
N SER A 2 -36.48 -28.55 6.60
CA SER A 2 -35.85 -27.58 5.71
C SER A 2 -36.31 -26.18 6.09
N GLU A 3 -35.36 -25.35 6.56
CA GLU A 3 -35.63 -23.91 6.76
C GLU A 3 -35.75 -23.23 5.44
N LEU A 4 -36.91 -22.65 5.21
CA LEU A 4 -37.20 -21.74 4.09
C LEU A 4 -36.44 -20.43 4.31
N ILE A 5 -35.51 -20.12 3.38
CA ILE A 5 -34.88 -18.82 3.30
C ILE A 5 -35.94 -17.81 2.86
N THR A 6 -36.35 -16.94 3.78
CA THR A 6 -37.22 -15.80 3.47
C THR A 6 -36.39 -14.77 2.66
N VAL A 7 -36.65 -14.69 1.37
CA VAL A 7 -36.15 -13.62 0.50
C VAL A 7 -36.83 -12.32 0.94
N ASN A 8 -36.03 -11.30 1.21
CA ASN A 8 -36.46 -10.01 1.75
C ASN A 8 -37.28 -9.26 0.71
N ASP A 9 -38.54 -8.97 0.99
CA ASP A 9 -39.54 -8.33 0.09
C ASP A 9 -39.13 -6.97 -0.49
N ASN A 10 -38.09 -6.33 0.05
CA ASN A 10 -37.60 -5.04 -0.45
C ASN A 10 -36.89 -5.09 -1.81
N GLN A 11 -36.35 -6.26 -2.24
CA GLN A 11 -35.72 -6.36 -3.57
C GLN A 11 -36.74 -6.49 -4.70
N VAL A 12 -37.92 -7.06 -4.41
CA VAL A 12 -39.01 -7.21 -5.40
C VAL A 12 -39.67 -5.87 -5.69
N ALA A 13 -39.75 -4.97 -4.71
CA ALA A 13 -40.37 -3.67 -4.87
C ALA A 13 -39.61 -2.71 -5.80
N VAL A 14 -38.26 -2.79 -5.85
CA VAL A 14 -37.43 -1.93 -6.72
C VAL A 14 -37.56 -2.37 -8.18
N GLN A 15 -37.48 -3.68 -8.47
CA GLN A 15 -37.62 -4.22 -9.84
C GLN A 15 -39.05 -3.98 -10.42
N GLY A 16 -40.09 -4.06 -9.57
CA GLY A 16 -41.44 -3.76 -9.99
C GLY A 16 -41.66 -2.31 -10.40
N ASN A 17 -40.96 -1.37 -9.79
CA ASN A 17 -41.11 0.05 -10.06
C ASN A 17 -40.39 0.47 -11.36
N GLU A 18 -39.21 -0.11 -11.66
CA GLU A 18 -38.46 0.16 -12.91
C GLU A 18 -39.20 -0.37 -14.16
N ALA A 19 -39.73 -1.59 -14.09
CA ALA A 19 -40.56 -2.14 -15.17
C ALA A 19 -41.86 -1.35 -15.42
N SER A 20 -42.49 -0.87 -14.35
CA SER A 20 -43.67 0.00 -14.42
C SER A 20 -43.34 1.33 -15.08
N MET A 21 -42.20 1.92 -14.76
CA MET A 21 -41.75 3.20 -15.29
C MET A 21 -41.36 3.11 -16.77
N ALA A 22 -40.64 2.07 -17.19
CA ALA A 22 -40.32 1.82 -18.61
C ALA A 22 -41.59 1.68 -19.43
N MET A 23 -42.61 1.03 -18.90
CA MET A 23 -43.91 0.86 -19.54
C MET A 23 -44.70 2.17 -19.63
N GLN A 24 -44.63 3.03 -18.61
CA GLN A 24 -45.22 4.38 -18.65
C GLN A 24 -44.53 5.27 -19.69
N ILE A 25 -43.19 5.24 -19.77
CA ILE A 25 -42.42 5.97 -20.78
C ILE A 25 -42.81 5.48 -22.20
N MET A 26 -42.91 4.18 -22.42
CA MET A 26 -43.34 3.61 -23.71
C MET A 26 -44.76 4.06 -24.09
N THR A 27 -45.66 4.09 -23.12
CA THR A 27 -47.06 4.55 -23.33
C THR A 27 -47.10 6.03 -23.66
N MET A 28 -46.32 6.86 -22.97
CA MET A 28 -46.21 8.29 -23.26
C MET A 28 -45.56 8.55 -24.63
N ALA A 29 -44.49 7.82 -24.98
CA ALA A 29 -43.83 7.96 -26.28
C ALA A 29 -44.70 7.53 -27.47
N SER A 30 -45.75 6.78 -27.25
CA SER A 30 -46.75 6.40 -28.28
C SER A 30 -47.75 7.51 -28.61
N ASN A 31 -47.75 8.62 -27.88
CA ASN A 31 -48.61 9.76 -28.15
C ASN A 31 -47.95 10.70 -29.18
N PRO A 32 -48.58 11.00 -30.33
CA PRO A 32 -48.01 11.86 -31.38
C PRO A 32 -47.73 13.30 -30.95
N ASP A 33 -48.41 13.80 -29.91
CA ASP A 33 -48.24 15.15 -29.35
C ASP A 33 -47.22 15.17 -28.18
N PHE A 34 -46.48 14.07 -28.00
CA PHE A 34 -45.56 13.94 -26.88
C PHE A 34 -44.25 14.75 -27.09
N ASP A 35 -43.96 15.62 -26.14
CA ASP A 35 -42.78 16.47 -26.17
C ASP A 35 -41.56 15.69 -25.64
N VAL A 36 -40.75 15.17 -26.57
CA VAL A 36 -39.52 14.36 -26.29
C VAL A 36 -38.53 15.18 -25.46
N GLU A 37 -38.42 16.48 -25.69
CA GLU A 37 -37.49 17.34 -24.96
C GLU A 37 -37.84 17.46 -23.45
N LYS A 38 -39.12 17.48 -23.15
CA LYS A 38 -39.60 17.45 -21.77
C LYS A 38 -39.31 16.12 -21.09
N LEU A 39 -39.43 15.01 -21.82
CA LEU A 39 -39.11 13.70 -21.30
C LEU A 39 -37.64 13.60 -20.98
N GLU A 40 -36.74 14.00 -21.88
CA GLU A 40 -35.30 14.01 -21.65
C GLU A 40 -34.94 14.81 -20.38
N LYS A 41 -35.53 16.01 -20.24
CA LYS A 41 -35.31 16.83 -19.04
C LYS A 41 -35.80 16.17 -17.75
N LEU A 42 -36.92 15.45 -17.80
CA LEU A 42 -37.44 14.71 -16.66
C LEU A 42 -36.57 13.52 -16.31
N MET A 43 -36.06 12.80 -17.31
CA MET A 43 -35.11 11.69 -17.09
C MET A 43 -33.79 12.18 -16.49
N ASP A 44 -33.23 13.29 -17.00
CA ASP A 44 -32.05 13.92 -16.45
C ASP A 44 -32.25 14.35 -14.99
N LEU A 45 -33.38 14.94 -14.69
CA LEU A 45 -33.71 15.36 -13.33
C LEU A 45 -33.83 14.16 -12.39
N GLN A 46 -34.47 13.10 -12.87
CA GLN A 46 -34.59 11.85 -12.12
C GLN A 46 -33.22 11.20 -11.86
N GLU A 47 -32.35 11.11 -12.88
CA GLU A 47 -31.00 10.55 -12.73
C GLU A 47 -30.20 11.33 -11.69
N ARG A 48 -30.26 12.68 -11.75
CA ARG A 48 -29.59 13.54 -10.75
C ARG A 48 -30.13 13.32 -9.34
N GLU A 49 -31.45 13.17 -9.19
CA GLU A 49 -32.06 12.90 -7.89
C GLU A 49 -31.69 11.53 -7.37
N MET A 50 -31.68 10.49 -8.21
CA MET A 50 -31.20 9.15 -7.83
C MET A 50 -29.72 9.16 -7.43
N ALA A 51 -28.86 9.87 -8.17
CA ALA A 51 -27.45 10.03 -7.84
C ALA A 51 -27.27 10.75 -6.49
N ARG A 52 -28.08 11.79 -6.22
CA ARG A 52 -28.09 12.51 -4.94
C ARG A 52 -28.49 11.59 -3.78
N LEU A 53 -29.55 10.82 -3.94
CA LEU A 53 -30.02 9.86 -2.93
C LEU A 53 -28.98 8.76 -2.69
N ALA A 54 -28.34 8.24 -3.75
CA ALA A 54 -27.28 7.25 -3.65
C ALA A 54 -26.07 7.79 -2.87
N LEU A 55 -25.68 9.05 -3.10
CA LEU A 55 -24.60 9.71 -2.37
C LEU A 55 -24.95 9.90 -0.88
N VAL A 56 -26.18 10.32 -0.56
CA VAL A 56 -26.61 10.48 0.84
C VAL A 56 -26.59 9.13 1.56
N ALA A 57 -27.15 8.09 0.95
CA ALA A 57 -27.16 6.73 1.51
C ALA A 57 -25.76 6.19 1.69
N PHE A 58 -24.85 6.42 0.71
CA PHE A 58 -23.45 6.07 0.80
C PHE A 58 -22.77 6.73 2.01
N ASN A 59 -22.89 8.06 2.14
CA ASN A 59 -22.23 8.82 3.21
C ASN A 59 -22.69 8.38 4.60
N GLN A 60 -23.99 8.14 4.77
CA GLN A 60 -24.55 7.64 6.02
C GLN A 60 -24.00 6.25 6.35
N ALA A 61 -24.14 5.31 5.42
CA ALA A 61 -23.67 3.93 5.60
C ALA A 61 -22.15 3.87 5.81
N PHE A 62 -21.38 4.73 5.12
CA PHE A 62 -19.91 4.78 5.25
C PHE A 62 -19.49 5.27 6.63
N ALA A 63 -20.10 6.31 7.17
CA ALA A 63 -19.83 6.81 8.50
C ALA A 63 -20.12 5.74 9.60
N GLU A 64 -21.26 5.06 9.48
CA GLU A 64 -21.64 3.98 10.39
C GLU A 64 -20.66 2.78 10.29
N MET A 65 -20.35 2.37 9.07
CA MET A 65 -19.43 1.26 8.79
C MET A 65 -18.03 1.52 9.34
N GLN A 66 -17.48 2.73 9.13
CA GLN A 66 -16.13 3.07 9.61
C GLN A 66 -15.99 2.92 11.12
N SER A 67 -17.03 3.26 11.88
CA SER A 67 -17.03 3.12 13.34
C SER A 67 -16.91 1.67 13.82
N GLN A 68 -17.21 0.70 12.95
CA GLN A 68 -17.20 -0.73 13.26
C GLN A 68 -15.90 -1.44 12.81
N ILE A 69 -15.07 -0.80 11.97
CA ILE A 69 -13.83 -1.42 11.51
C ILE A 69 -12.79 -1.35 12.63
N PRO A 70 -12.33 -2.49 13.16
CA PRO A 70 -11.30 -2.52 14.18
C PRO A 70 -9.92 -2.26 13.57
N THR A 71 -8.97 -1.93 14.41
CA THR A 71 -7.55 -1.92 14.00
C THR A 71 -7.10 -3.33 13.63
N VAL A 72 -6.50 -3.50 12.45
CA VAL A 72 -6.03 -4.79 11.95
C VAL A 72 -4.67 -5.14 12.58
N ALA A 73 -4.57 -6.32 13.19
CA ALA A 73 -3.33 -6.80 13.78
C ALA A 73 -2.36 -7.27 12.68
N LYS A 74 -1.06 -7.04 12.89
CA LYS A 74 0.01 -7.53 12.02
C LYS A 74 0.27 -9.01 12.31
N SER A 75 -0.06 -9.90 11.39
CA SER A 75 0.03 -11.36 11.55
C SER A 75 1.33 -11.96 11.00
N LYS A 76 1.96 -11.32 10.01
CA LYS A 76 3.08 -11.87 9.26
C LYS A 76 4.35 -11.06 9.46
N LYS A 77 5.49 -11.78 9.61
CA LYS A 77 6.81 -11.17 9.69
C LYS A 77 7.37 -10.93 8.29
N GLY A 78 7.76 -9.69 8.00
CA GLY A 78 8.42 -9.28 6.76
C GLY A 78 9.72 -8.56 7.06
N GLY A 79 10.87 -9.21 6.82
CA GLY A 79 12.17 -8.64 7.20
C GLY A 79 12.25 -8.33 8.70
N ASP A 80 12.49 -7.07 9.04
CA ASP A 80 12.63 -6.60 10.42
C ASP A 80 11.29 -6.11 11.04
N SER A 81 10.20 -6.05 10.28
CA SER A 81 8.89 -5.59 10.74
C SER A 81 7.78 -6.62 10.52
N ASN A 82 6.72 -6.53 11.34
CA ASN A 82 5.50 -7.30 11.12
C ASN A 82 4.54 -6.47 10.27
N TYR A 83 3.72 -7.13 9.45
CA TYR A 83 2.69 -6.48 8.64
C TYR A 83 1.39 -7.28 8.61
N ALA A 84 0.26 -6.58 8.44
CA ALA A 84 -1.03 -7.21 8.16
C ALA A 84 -1.07 -7.62 6.68
N THR A 85 -1.47 -8.85 6.39
CA THR A 85 -1.61 -9.30 5.01
C THR A 85 -2.88 -8.74 4.37
N LEU A 86 -3.00 -8.84 3.04
CA LEU A 86 -4.25 -8.49 2.36
C LEU A 86 -5.41 -9.37 2.86
N GLU A 87 -5.10 -10.65 3.10
CA GLU A 87 -6.05 -11.64 3.60
C GLU A 87 -6.59 -11.23 4.97
N ASP A 88 -5.71 -10.80 5.91
CA ASP A 88 -6.12 -10.33 7.24
C ASP A 88 -7.07 -9.13 7.15
N VAL A 89 -6.73 -8.16 6.28
CA VAL A 89 -7.57 -6.97 6.08
C VAL A 89 -8.93 -7.35 5.49
N VAL A 90 -8.94 -8.19 4.47
CA VAL A 90 -10.17 -8.61 3.79
C VAL A 90 -11.05 -9.47 4.70
N GLU A 91 -10.47 -10.39 5.48
CA GLU A 91 -11.21 -11.26 6.41
C GLU A 91 -11.96 -10.45 7.46
N ILE A 92 -11.30 -9.44 8.02
CA ILE A 92 -11.91 -8.58 9.05
C ILE A 92 -12.94 -7.63 8.45
N THR A 93 -12.66 -7.04 7.28
CA THR A 93 -13.50 -5.97 6.73
C THR A 93 -14.70 -6.47 5.94
N ARG A 94 -14.58 -7.58 5.21
CA ARG A 94 -15.66 -8.10 4.34
C ARG A 94 -17.01 -8.28 5.04
N PRO A 95 -17.12 -8.93 6.24
CA PRO A 95 -18.40 -9.09 6.91
C PRO A 95 -19.01 -7.74 7.33
N ILE A 96 -18.16 -6.76 7.69
CA ILE A 96 -18.60 -5.42 8.07
C ILE A 96 -19.11 -4.69 6.84
N LEU A 97 -18.33 -4.66 5.75
CA LEU A 97 -18.72 -4.06 4.47
C LEU A 97 -20.08 -4.57 4.00
N ASN A 98 -20.25 -5.90 3.95
CA ASN A 98 -21.49 -6.53 3.51
C ASN A 98 -22.70 -6.15 4.36
N ARG A 99 -22.53 -6.00 5.67
CA ARG A 99 -23.59 -5.59 6.60
C ARG A 99 -24.13 -4.19 6.24
N TYR A 100 -23.27 -3.30 5.82
CA TYR A 100 -23.64 -1.91 5.43
C TYR A 100 -23.93 -1.75 3.94
N GLY A 101 -23.96 -2.85 3.18
CA GLY A 101 -24.29 -2.83 1.76
C GLY A 101 -23.14 -2.39 0.87
N PHE A 102 -21.89 -2.52 1.33
CA PHE A 102 -20.69 -2.25 0.55
C PHE A 102 -20.06 -3.52 -0.02
N SER A 103 -19.41 -3.37 -1.17
CA SER A 103 -18.52 -4.34 -1.77
C SER A 103 -17.26 -3.67 -2.30
N THR A 104 -16.16 -4.41 -2.38
CA THR A 104 -14.89 -3.90 -2.90
C THR A 104 -14.40 -4.76 -4.05
N TYR A 105 -13.81 -4.11 -5.06
CA TYR A 105 -13.02 -4.79 -6.09
C TYR A 105 -11.79 -3.95 -6.45
N PHE A 106 -10.85 -4.57 -7.20
CA PHE A 106 -9.62 -3.92 -7.64
C PHE A 106 -9.54 -3.93 -9.15
N ASP A 107 -9.20 -2.79 -9.74
CA ASP A 107 -8.68 -2.70 -11.09
C ASP A 107 -7.16 -2.57 -11.04
N THR A 108 -6.45 -3.31 -11.91
CA THR A 108 -4.99 -3.30 -11.95
C THR A 108 -4.49 -3.11 -13.37
N LYS A 109 -3.61 -2.13 -13.55
CA LYS A 109 -2.94 -1.85 -14.82
C LYS A 109 -1.44 -1.92 -14.63
N THR A 110 -0.74 -2.42 -15.62
CA THR A 110 0.72 -2.51 -15.62
C THR A 110 1.27 -1.54 -16.66
N ASP A 111 2.22 -0.71 -16.24
CA ASP A 111 3.00 0.16 -17.10
C ASP A 111 4.45 -0.31 -17.08
N ILE A 112 4.92 -0.83 -18.23
CA ILE A 112 6.29 -1.29 -18.41
C ILE A 112 7.05 -0.18 -19.13
N SER A 113 7.99 0.45 -18.41
CA SER A 113 8.72 1.60 -18.91
C SER A 113 10.00 1.22 -19.66
N ASN A 114 10.73 0.21 -19.18
CA ASN A 114 12.01 -0.22 -19.75
C ASN A 114 12.22 -1.73 -19.61
N ASN A 115 13.19 -2.25 -20.37
CA ASN A 115 13.76 -3.58 -20.14
C ASN A 115 15.28 -3.50 -20.05
N ARG A 116 15.88 -4.44 -19.33
CA ARG A 116 17.34 -4.58 -19.22
C ARG A 116 17.72 -6.05 -19.25
N GLU A 117 18.84 -6.35 -19.88
CA GLU A 117 19.42 -7.67 -19.88
C GLU A 117 20.32 -7.85 -18.66
N VAL A 118 20.09 -8.93 -17.92
CA VAL A 118 20.89 -9.31 -16.75
C VAL A 118 21.46 -10.70 -17.02
N LYS A 119 22.79 -10.85 -16.96
CA LYS A 119 23.45 -12.15 -17.06
C LYS A 119 23.49 -12.82 -15.69
N ASP A 120 23.09 -14.08 -15.64
CA ASP A 120 23.27 -14.91 -14.46
C ASP A 120 24.75 -15.36 -14.32
N LYS A 121 25.04 -16.03 -13.21
CA LYS A 121 26.41 -16.55 -12.94
C LYS A 121 26.89 -17.62 -13.94
N TYR A 122 26.00 -18.15 -14.78
CA TYR A 122 26.29 -19.14 -15.81
C TYR A 122 26.37 -18.52 -17.22
N GLY A 123 26.19 -17.19 -17.32
CA GLY A 123 26.22 -16.45 -18.59
C GLY A 123 24.89 -16.43 -19.35
N ASN A 124 23.80 -17.00 -18.80
CA ASN A 124 22.50 -16.92 -19.43
C ASN A 124 21.95 -15.50 -19.32
N VAL A 125 21.38 -15.00 -20.41
CA VAL A 125 20.76 -13.68 -20.47
C VAL A 125 19.31 -13.78 -20.05
N ASN A 126 18.92 -13.05 -19.02
CA ASN A 126 17.55 -12.88 -18.58
C ASN A 126 17.12 -11.43 -18.84
N VAL A 127 15.94 -11.24 -19.44
CA VAL A 127 15.37 -9.90 -19.61
C VAL A 127 14.53 -9.58 -18.39
N ILE A 128 14.86 -8.47 -17.72
CA ILE A 128 14.09 -7.92 -16.61
C ILE A 128 13.36 -6.68 -17.13
N TYR A 129 12.06 -6.61 -16.86
CA TYR A 129 11.22 -5.48 -17.22
C TYR A 129 11.02 -4.59 -16.00
N ASP A 130 11.46 -3.34 -16.09
CA ASP A 130 11.20 -2.31 -15.09
C ASP A 130 9.87 -1.62 -15.40
N GLY A 131 9.09 -1.32 -14.37
CA GLY A 131 7.79 -0.70 -14.55
C GLY A 131 7.04 -0.51 -13.24
N ASN A 132 5.77 -0.14 -13.38
CA ASN A 132 4.88 0.11 -12.26
C ASN A 132 3.60 -0.71 -12.41
N VAL A 133 2.99 -1.06 -11.28
CA VAL A 133 1.60 -1.49 -11.21
C VAL A 133 0.77 -0.34 -10.66
N ILE A 134 -0.29 0.02 -11.37
CA ILE A 134 -1.31 0.94 -10.90
C ILE A 134 -2.45 0.08 -10.35
N VAL A 135 -2.72 0.20 -9.07
CA VAL A 135 -3.80 -0.52 -8.39
C VAL A 135 -4.86 0.47 -7.96
N GLU A 136 -6.04 0.35 -8.50
CA GLU A 136 -7.20 1.13 -8.10
C GLU A 136 -8.11 0.24 -7.24
N ALA A 137 -8.36 0.64 -5.99
CA ALA A 137 -9.35 0.02 -5.12
C ALA A 137 -10.65 0.81 -5.22
N ILE A 138 -11.76 0.11 -5.44
CA ILE A 138 -13.09 0.68 -5.62
C ILE A 138 -14.00 0.13 -4.53
N LEU A 139 -14.72 1.03 -3.86
CA LEU A 139 -15.77 0.72 -2.89
C LEU A 139 -17.13 1.09 -3.49
N LEU A 140 -17.97 0.09 -3.68
CA LEU A 140 -19.32 0.21 -4.22
C LEU A 140 -20.33 0.12 -3.09
N HIS A 141 -21.37 0.93 -3.16
CA HIS A 141 -22.55 0.81 -2.30
C HIS A 141 -23.76 0.31 -3.11
N LYS A 142 -24.60 -0.50 -2.48
CA LYS A 142 -25.81 -1.09 -3.09
C LYS A 142 -26.77 -0.07 -3.74
N MET A 143 -26.70 1.18 -3.34
CA MET A 143 -27.51 2.28 -3.92
C MET A 143 -26.86 2.93 -5.14
N GLY A 144 -25.73 2.40 -5.66
CA GLY A 144 -25.11 2.82 -6.92
C GLY A 144 -24.01 3.86 -6.80
N HIS A 145 -23.77 4.45 -5.62
CA HIS A 145 -22.62 5.36 -5.45
C HIS A 145 -21.33 4.57 -5.18
N GLN A 146 -20.21 5.10 -5.67
CA GLN A 146 -18.88 4.50 -5.46
C GLN A 146 -17.82 5.56 -5.22
N ILE A 147 -16.80 5.18 -4.48
CA ILE A 147 -15.54 5.92 -4.34
C ILE A 147 -14.36 5.04 -4.70
N LYS A 148 -13.24 5.66 -5.06
CA LYS A 148 -12.04 4.94 -5.45
C LYS A 148 -10.79 5.65 -4.99
N THR A 149 -9.72 4.86 -4.81
CA THR A 149 -8.38 5.36 -4.58
C THR A 149 -7.39 4.59 -5.45
N SER A 150 -6.32 5.25 -5.86
CA SER A 150 -5.31 4.67 -6.75
C SER A 150 -3.93 4.74 -6.11
N LEU A 151 -3.15 3.67 -6.27
CA LEU A 151 -1.78 3.59 -5.82
C LEU A 151 -0.88 3.10 -6.95
N ILE A 152 0.25 3.78 -7.14
CA ILE A 152 1.29 3.37 -8.09
C ILE A 152 2.40 2.68 -7.30
N VAL A 153 2.71 1.43 -7.67
CA VAL A 153 3.72 0.61 -7.01
C VAL A 153 4.78 0.20 -8.03
N PRO A 154 6.04 0.62 -7.88
CA PRO A 154 7.12 0.18 -8.76
C PRO A 154 7.40 -1.31 -8.59
N PHE A 155 7.91 -1.95 -9.65
CA PHE A 155 8.46 -3.30 -9.54
C PHE A 155 9.69 -3.27 -8.65
N ASP A 156 9.71 -4.11 -7.62
CA ASP A 156 10.84 -4.21 -6.70
C ASP A 156 11.55 -5.55 -6.88
N PHE A 157 12.82 -5.49 -7.26
CA PHE A 157 13.70 -6.65 -7.41
C PHE A 157 14.69 -6.81 -6.25
N SER A 158 14.63 -5.93 -5.24
CA SER A 158 15.59 -5.92 -4.12
C SER A 158 15.44 -7.11 -3.18
N GLY A 159 14.24 -7.69 -3.11
CA GLY A 159 13.91 -8.77 -2.15
C GLY A 159 14.60 -10.11 -2.41
N SER A 160 15.11 -10.37 -3.63
CA SER A 160 15.85 -11.58 -3.95
C SER A 160 16.64 -11.40 -5.25
N LYS A 161 17.92 -11.80 -5.24
CA LYS A 161 18.77 -11.84 -6.44
C LYS A 161 18.25 -12.78 -7.55
N LYS A 162 17.25 -13.61 -7.24
CA LYS A 162 16.65 -14.59 -8.16
C LYS A 162 15.22 -14.22 -8.56
N MET A 163 14.71 -13.08 -8.14
CA MET A 163 13.33 -12.67 -8.44
C MET A 163 13.22 -12.33 -9.93
N ASN A 164 12.24 -12.95 -10.60
CA ASN A 164 11.91 -12.63 -11.99
C ASN A 164 10.82 -11.53 -12.05
N THR A 165 10.60 -10.99 -13.26
CA THR A 165 9.62 -9.90 -13.47
C THR A 165 8.22 -10.27 -13.01
N ALA A 166 7.76 -11.50 -13.24
CA ALA A 166 6.42 -11.95 -12.84
C ALA A 166 6.27 -11.98 -11.31
N GLN A 167 7.32 -12.37 -10.58
CA GLN A 167 7.33 -12.36 -9.12
C GLN A 167 7.35 -10.92 -8.57
N ALA A 168 8.16 -10.03 -9.15
CA ALA A 168 8.20 -8.62 -8.76
C ALA A 168 6.84 -7.94 -9.00
N MET A 169 6.23 -8.18 -10.17
CA MET A 169 4.89 -7.70 -10.50
C MET A 169 3.82 -8.25 -9.55
N GLY A 170 3.81 -9.55 -9.27
CA GLY A 170 2.86 -10.18 -8.34
C GLY A 170 3.00 -9.62 -6.92
N SER A 171 4.23 -9.36 -6.47
CA SER A 171 4.51 -8.70 -5.20
C SER A 171 3.96 -7.26 -5.18
N ALA A 172 4.23 -6.48 -6.24
CA ALA A 172 3.73 -5.11 -6.38
C ALA A 172 2.19 -5.05 -6.40
N VAL A 173 1.52 -5.98 -7.10
CA VAL A 173 0.05 -6.11 -7.11
C VAL A 173 -0.49 -6.38 -5.70
N SER A 174 0.09 -7.34 -4.99
CA SER A 174 -0.36 -7.69 -3.63
C SER A 174 -0.15 -6.54 -2.65
N TYR A 175 0.99 -5.86 -2.74
CA TYR A 175 1.30 -4.66 -1.97
C TYR A 175 0.30 -3.54 -2.28
N GLY A 176 0.10 -3.25 -3.56
CA GLY A 176 -0.83 -2.22 -4.03
C GLY A 176 -2.26 -2.46 -3.57
N LYS A 177 -2.78 -3.68 -3.69
CA LYS A 177 -4.13 -4.05 -3.23
C LYS A 177 -4.30 -3.82 -1.72
N ARG A 178 -3.32 -4.22 -0.92
CA ARG A 178 -3.37 -4.04 0.53
C ARG A 178 -3.41 -2.57 0.91
N TYR A 179 -2.48 -1.77 0.41
CA TYR A 179 -2.38 -0.37 0.81
C TYR A 179 -3.49 0.50 0.23
N SER A 180 -3.93 0.24 -1.01
CA SER A 180 -5.07 0.97 -1.57
C SER A 180 -6.38 0.65 -0.83
N LEU A 181 -6.58 -0.60 -0.39
CA LEU A 181 -7.74 -0.97 0.42
C LEU A 181 -7.70 -0.31 1.80
N CYS A 182 -6.54 -0.34 2.47
CA CYS A 182 -6.38 0.34 3.77
C CYS A 182 -6.62 1.85 3.65
N ALA A 183 -6.09 2.50 2.60
CA ALA A 183 -6.30 3.92 2.35
C ALA A 183 -7.78 4.24 2.04
N LEU A 184 -8.43 3.42 1.20
CA LEU A 184 -9.85 3.60 0.82
C LEU A 184 -10.80 3.51 2.02
N LEU A 185 -10.52 2.57 2.95
CA LEU A 185 -11.33 2.32 4.14
C LEU A 185 -10.82 3.07 5.38
N ASN A 186 -9.75 3.87 5.26
CA ASN A 186 -9.07 4.55 6.37
C ASN A 186 -8.73 3.60 7.54
N ILE A 187 -8.15 2.44 7.20
CA ILE A 187 -7.77 1.42 8.19
C ILE A 187 -6.35 1.68 8.66
N ALA A 188 -6.19 1.86 9.98
CA ALA A 188 -4.89 1.82 10.62
C ALA A 188 -4.49 0.36 10.91
N THR A 189 -3.31 -0.05 10.45
CA THR A 189 -2.71 -1.30 10.90
C THR A 189 -1.96 -1.02 12.20
N ARG A 190 -2.12 -1.88 13.21
CA ARG A 190 -1.47 -1.72 14.53
C ARG A 190 0.05 -1.68 14.30
N ASP A 191 0.72 -0.65 14.83
CA ASP A 191 2.15 -0.33 14.63
C ASP A 191 2.51 0.17 13.20
N ASP A 192 1.67 1.01 12.58
CA ASP A 192 2.10 1.88 11.48
C ASP A 192 3.12 2.95 11.96
N ASN A 193 4.04 2.49 12.81
CA ASN A 193 5.19 3.26 13.26
C ASN A 193 6.35 3.25 12.23
N ASP A 194 6.13 2.75 11.01
CA ASP A 194 7.20 2.72 10.00
C ASP A 194 7.68 4.14 9.65
N ALA A 195 6.80 5.14 9.72
CA ALA A 195 7.19 6.54 9.60
C ALA A 195 7.71 7.15 10.93
N GLN A 196 7.25 6.65 12.09
CA GLN A 196 7.76 7.08 13.40
C GLN A 196 9.02 6.32 13.81
N THR A 197 9.18 5.05 13.41
CA THR A 197 10.42 4.31 13.62
C THR A 197 11.58 4.90 12.81
N SER A 198 11.37 5.36 11.59
CA SER A 198 12.41 6.10 10.87
C SER A 198 12.79 7.41 11.57
N ASN A 199 11.83 8.14 12.14
CA ASN A 199 12.10 9.37 12.88
C ASN A 199 12.61 9.12 14.31
N VAL A 200 12.15 8.09 15.00
CA VAL A 200 12.63 7.73 16.35
C VAL A 200 14.05 7.15 16.29
N TYR A 201 14.35 6.35 15.26
CA TYR A 201 15.72 5.83 15.06
C TYR A 201 16.66 6.88 14.45
N ALA A 202 16.16 7.85 13.69
CA ALA A 202 16.97 8.95 13.17
C ALA A 202 17.57 9.82 14.26
N HIS A 203 16.92 9.91 15.43
CA HIS A 203 17.38 10.69 16.59
C HIS A 203 17.96 9.83 17.72
N LYS A 204 17.82 8.50 17.65
CA LYS A 204 18.30 7.60 18.69
C LYS A 204 19.79 7.32 18.50
N THR A 205 20.58 7.68 19.48
CA THR A 205 22.01 7.32 19.54
C THR A 205 22.18 5.84 19.84
N ILE A 206 23.32 5.30 19.47
CA ILE A 206 23.72 3.92 19.77
C ILE A 206 23.78 3.67 21.28
N THR A 207 23.61 2.42 21.68
CA THR A 207 23.78 2.02 23.10
C THR A 207 25.23 2.15 23.52
N GLY A 208 25.48 2.34 24.81
CA GLY A 208 26.85 2.38 25.33
C GLY A 208 27.67 1.13 25.04
N ALA A 209 27.03 -0.05 24.85
CA ALA A 209 27.73 -1.28 24.43
C ALA A 209 28.16 -1.20 22.96
N GLN A 210 27.32 -0.67 22.08
CA GLN A 210 27.64 -0.43 20.67
C GLN A 210 28.73 0.62 20.50
N ALA A 211 28.66 1.73 21.25
CA ALA A 211 29.69 2.76 21.26
C ALA A 211 31.06 2.21 21.68
N ARG A 212 31.13 1.41 22.74
CA ARG A 212 32.38 0.74 23.16
C ARG A 212 32.93 -0.18 22.10
N ARG A 213 32.07 -0.90 21.36
CA ARG A 213 32.49 -1.79 20.27
C ARG A 213 33.09 -1.02 19.10
N LEU A 214 32.46 0.08 18.71
CA LEU A 214 33.01 0.97 17.67
C LEU A 214 34.32 1.59 18.12
N GLN A 215 34.39 2.08 19.36
CA GLN A 215 35.60 2.66 19.94
C GLN A 215 36.75 1.64 19.93
N SER A 216 36.51 0.39 20.33
CA SER A 216 37.55 -0.66 20.29
C SER A 216 38.08 -0.96 18.90
N LYS A 217 37.25 -0.77 17.86
CA LYS A 217 37.69 -0.88 16.45
C LYS A 217 38.49 0.37 16.03
N TYR A 218 38.04 1.55 16.41
CA TYR A 218 38.73 2.81 16.14
C TYR A 218 40.13 2.83 16.76
N ASP A 219 40.28 2.33 18.01
CA ASP A 219 41.55 2.29 18.72
C ASP A 219 42.60 1.37 18.04
N GLN A 220 42.17 0.44 17.18
CA GLN A 220 43.04 -0.43 16.38
C GLN A 220 43.59 0.26 15.13
N LEU A 221 43.09 1.42 14.76
CA LEU A 221 43.59 2.17 13.61
C LEU A 221 44.89 2.89 13.94
N ASN A 222 45.77 3.02 12.94
CA ASN A 222 46.92 3.93 13.02
C ASN A 222 46.46 5.40 12.91
N ASP A 223 47.37 6.35 13.16
CA ASP A 223 47.03 7.77 13.24
C ASP A 223 46.50 8.34 11.89
N GLU A 224 47.03 7.84 10.76
CA GLU A 224 46.57 8.25 9.42
C GLU A 224 45.10 7.80 9.16
N ASN A 225 44.79 6.55 9.47
CA ASN A 225 43.44 6.00 9.33
C ASN A 225 42.46 6.58 10.33
N LYS A 226 42.92 6.96 11.53
CA LYS A 226 42.08 7.71 12.49
C LYS A 226 41.69 9.06 11.95
N LEU A 227 42.63 9.81 11.42
CA LEU A 227 42.36 11.13 10.80
C LEU A 227 41.41 11.01 9.59
N SER A 228 41.62 9.98 8.76
CA SER A 228 40.75 9.69 7.63
C SER A 228 39.34 9.34 8.07
N PHE A 229 39.21 8.52 9.11
CA PHE A 229 37.92 8.14 9.68
C PHE A 229 37.18 9.35 10.30
N ASP A 230 37.86 10.18 11.09
CA ASP A 230 37.28 11.35 11.73
C ASP A 230 36.77 12.36 10.69
N ASN A 231 37.55 12.61 9.63
CA ASN A 231 37.14 13.44 8.52
C ASN A 231 35.89 12.87 7.82
N TRP A 232 35.85 11.57 7.54
CA TRP A 232 34.73 10.89 6.94
C TRP A 232 33.48 10.96 7.83
N LEU A 233 33.63 10.76 9.15
CA LEU A 233 32.55 10.80 10.13
C LEU A 233 31.90 12.19 10.18
N THR A 234 32.73 13.25 10.18
CA THR A 234 32.27 14.64 10.20
C THR A 234 31.64 15.04 8.86
N THR A 235 32.28 14.69 7.73
CA THR A 235 31.85 15.15 6.39
C THR A 235 30.55 14.45 5.93
N ASP A 236 30.47 13.11 6.10
CA ASP A 236 29.37 12.32 5.54
C ASP A 236 28.20 12.17 6.52
N PHE A 237 28.44 12.27 7.82
CA PHE A 237 27.42 12.05 8.85
C PHE A 237 27.18 13.27 9.77
N GLY A 238 28.03 14.27 9.71
CA GLY A 238 27.94 15.46 10.59
C GLY A 238 28.10 15.11 12.07
N ILE A 239 28.97 14.15 12.40
CA ILE A 239 29.17 13.60 13.75
C ILE A 239 30.65 13.78 14.12
N ASP A 240 30.90 14.38 15.28
CA ASP A 240 32.25 14.66 15.77
C ASP A 240 32.74 13.60 16.78
N SER A 241 31.87 12.70 17.25
CA SER A 241 32.20 11.66 18.23
C SER A 241 31.47 10.36 17.98
N ILE A 242 32.16 9.20 18.18
CA ILE A 242 31.55 7.88 18.11
C ILE A 242 30.35 7.73 19.06
N GLN A 243 30.30 8.47 20.17
CA GLN A 243 29.20 8.44 21.12
C GLN A 243 27.91 9.06 20.57
N ASP A 244 28.04 9.96 19.59
CA ASP A 244 26.91 10.67 18.95
C ASP A 244 26.38 9.92 17.72
N VAL A 245 26.96 8.78 17.37
CA VAL A 245 26.54 7.92 16.25
C VAL A 245 25.08 7.54 16.43
N LYS A 246 24.28 7.79 15.38
CA LYS A 246 22.87 7.42 15.37
C LYS A 246 22.71 5.95 15.03
N LEU A 247 21.66 5.34 15.60
CA LEU A 247 21.41 3.90 15.40
C LEU A 247 21.26 3.54 13.92
N VAL A 248 20.67 4.42 13.10
CA VAL A 248 20.49 4.24 11.66
C VAL A 248 21.81 4.22 10.87
N THR A 249 22.86 4.90 11.34
CA THR A 249 24.17 4.97 10.68
C THR A 249 25.18 3.97 11.25
N HIS A 250 24.85 3.29 12.35
CA HIS A 250 25.74 2.37 13.06
C HIS A 250 26.39 1.31 12.17
N ASN A 251 25.59 0.63 11.32
CA ASN A 251 26.10 -0.43 10.45
C ASN A 251 27.05 0.09 9.37
N ASN A 252 26.81 1.29 8.85
CA ASN A 252 27.69 1.92 7.85
C ASN A 252 29.03 2.28 8.48
N ILE A 253 29.01 2.83 9.71
CA ILE A 253 30.20 3.22 10.46
C ILE A 253 30.99 1.98 10.90
N ASP A 254 30.32 0.94 11.40
CA ASP A 254 30.96 -0.34 11.78
C ASP A 254 31.66 -1.01 10.57
N SER A 255 31.03 -0.99 9.40
CA SER A 255 31.60 -1.51 8.15
C SER A 255 32.78 -0.67 7.65
N GLY A 256 32.69 0.65 7.78
CA GLY A 256 33.78 1.59 7.45
C GLY A 256 35.03 1.33 8.27
N LEU A 257 34.87 1.21 9.60
CA LEU A 257 35.95 0.85 10.51
C LEU A 257 36.56 -0.52 10.16
N ALA A 258 35.77 -1.53 9.91
CA ALA A 258 36.24 -2.86 9.55
C ALA A 258 37.08 -2.85 8.25
N ARG A 259 36.69 -2.03 7.26
CA ARG A 259 37.43 -1.86 6.00
C ARG A 259 38.77 -1.18 6.21
N LEU A 260 38.81 -0.12 7.03
CA LEU A 260 40.08 0.58 7.33
C LEU A 260 41.07 -0.34 8.07
N ILE A 261 40.59 -1.14 9.02
CA ILE A 261 41.41 -2.14 9.73
C ILE A 261 41.95 -3.22 8.75
N GLY A 262 41.11 -3.66 7.79
CA GLY A 262 41.50 -4.61 6.76
C GLY A 262 42.62 -4.08 5.88
N ASN A 263 42.44 -2.87 5.34
CA ASN A 263 43.42 -2.20 4.48
C ASN A 263 44.75 -1.94 5.21
N GLN A 264 44.70 -1.59 6.50
CA GLN A 264 45.90 -1.39 7.32
C GLN A 264 46.74 -2.69 7.46
N LYS A 265 46.09 -3.83 7.66
CA LYS A 265 46.75 -5.14 7.78
C LYS A 265 47.35 -5.63 6.46
N GLU A 266 46.77 -5.23 5.31
CA GLU A 266 47.31 -5.56 3.99
C GLU A 266 48.52 -4.68 3.61
N ALA A 267 48.65 -3.49 4.22
CA ALA A 267 49.73 -2.54 3.96
C ALA A 267 50.96 -2.73 4.84
N GLU A 268 50.90 -3.53 5.92
CA GLU A 268 52.05 -3.88 6.74
C GLU A 268 52.82 -5.03 6.05
N PRO A 269 54.07 -4.81 5.58
CA PRO A 269 54.89 -5.88 5.02
C PRO A 269 55.31 -6.88 6.12
N ALA A 270 55.22 -8.17 5.80
CA ALA A 270 55.52 -9.29 6.66
C ALA A 270 56.99 -9.31 7.10
#